data_32b1f0644dbc4e5515adef8d8381f173
#
_entry.id   32b1f0644dbc4e5515adef8d8381f173
#
_cell.length_a   1.000
_cell.length_b   1.000
_cell.length_c   1.000
_cell.angle_alpha   90.00
_cell.angle_beta   90.00
_cell.angle_gamma   90.00
#
_symmetry.space_group_name_H-M   'P 1'
#
loop_
_entity.id
_entity.type
_entity.pdbx_description
1 polymer ?
#
loop_
_entity_poly.entity_id
_entity_poly.type
_entity_poly.pdbx_seq_one_letter_code
_entity_poly.pdbx_strand_id
1 'polypeptide(L)'
;PEVKVRYSDEELQEFKAIIIEMLEKAKKEYKTLRDIVTHDSSNDIEDTSPTFKVMEEGAMTLSKEEAGALAQRQYKFIQNLEAALIRIENKTYGVCRMTGKLIPKERLRLVPHATLTVEAKEMMNKNK
;
A
#
# COMPACT_ATOMS: atom_id res chain seq x y z
N PRO A 1 9.89 -34.81 5.23
CA PRO A 1 9.96 -33.40 5.34
C PRO A 1 9.06 -32.78 4.35
N GLU A 2 8.29 -31.86 4.84
CA GLU A 2 7.41 -31.30 4.01
C GLU A 2 7.89 -30.05 3.45
N VAL A 3 7.66 -29.76 2.23
CA VAL A 3 7.99 -28.51 1.62
C VAL A 3 7.02 -27.49 2.16
N LYS A 4 7.54 -26.41 2.67
CA LYS A 4 6.70 -25.39 3.20
C LYS A 4 6.04 -24.65 2.06
N VAL A 5 4.74 -24.73 1.99
CA VAL A 5 4.01 -24.08 0.91
C VAL A 5 3.30 -22.81 1.37
N ARG A 6 3.39 -22.46 2.62
CA ARG A 6 2.82 -21.22 3.11
C ARG A 6 3.55 -20.82 4.38
N TYR A 7 3.40 -19.55 4.73
CA TYR A 7 3.99 -19.07 5.97
C TYR A 7 3.19 -19.57 7.16
N SER A 8 3.84 -19.71 8.30
CA SER A 8 3.19 -20.18 9.50
C SER A 8 2.22 -19.13 10.02
N ASP A 9 1.33 -19.56 10.90
CA ASP A 9 0.39 -18.61 11.47
C ASP A 9 1.10 -17.51 12.22
N GLU A 10 2.20 -17.82 12.88
CA GLU A 10 2.95 -16.79 13.59
C GLU A 10 3.57 -15.79 12.64
N GLU A 11 4.13 -16.30 11.54
CA GLU A 11 4.71 -15.39 10.55
C GLU A 11 3.63 -14.53 9.93
N LEU A 12 2.46 -15.11 9.69
CA LEU A 12 1.36 -14.33 9.12
C LEU A 12 0.93 -13.22 10.06
N GLN A 13 0.95 -13.47 11.37
CA GLN A 13 0.59 -12.43 12.31
C GLN A 13 1.59 -11.30 12.33
N GLU A 14 2.87 -11.61 12.14
CA GLU A 14 3.88 -10.58 12.06
C GLU A 14 3.64 -9.69 10.86
N PHE A 15 3.37 -10.30 9.71
CA PHE A 15 3.09 -9.51 8.53
C PHE A 15 1.80 -8.73 8.66
N LYS A 16 0.82 -9.31 9.34
CA LYS A 16 -0.45 -8.61 9.53
C LYS A 16 -0.23 -7.31 10.29
N ALA A 17 0.59 -7.34 11.33
CA ALA A 17 0.86 -6.14 12.10
C ALA A 17 1.51 -5.07 11.24
N ILE A 18 2.47 -5.47 10.41
CA ILE A 18 3.14 -4.53 9.54
C ILE A 18 2.14 -3.92 8.54
N ILE A 19 1.30 -4.76 7.97
CA ILE A 19 0.36 -4.29 6.96
C ILE A 19 -0.67 -3.35 7.57
N ILE A 20 -1.15 -3.65 8.77
CA ILE A 20 -2.11 -2.79 9.42
C ILE A 20 -1.52 -1.41 9.68
N GLU A 21 -0.27 -1.38 10.13
CA GLU A 21 0.38 -0.10 10.39
C GLU A 21 0.53 0.70 9.10
N MET A 22 0.94 0.04 8.03
CA MET A 22 1.07 0.70 6.74
C MET A 22 -0.28 1.17 6.21
N LEU A 23 -1.31 0.37 6.45
CA LEU A 23 -2.64 0.71 5.98
C LEU A 23 -3.16 1.96 6.67
N GLU A 24 -2.95 2.06 7.97
CA GLU A 24 -3.40 3.25 8.70
C GLU A 24 -2.68 4.50 8.21
N LYS A 25 -1.38 4.36 7.97
CA LYS A 25 -0.62 5.49 7.47
C LYS A 25 -1.09 5.88 6.06
N ALA A 26 -1.33 4.90 5.22
CA ALA A 26 -1.77 5.17 3.87
C ALA A 26 -3.14 5.84 3.86
N LYS A 27 -4.01 5.44 4.76
CA LYS A 27 -5.34 6.07 4.82
C LYS A 27 -5.25 7.52 5.25
N LYS A 28 -4.34 7.83 6.16
CA LYS A 28 -4.15 9.22 6.57
C LYS A 28 -3.61 10.05 5.41
N GLU A 29 -2.65 9.51 4.68
CA GLU A 29 -2.11 10.24 3.54
C GLU A 29 -3.16 10.42 2.47
N TYR A 30 -3.98 9.41 2.25
CA TYR A 30 -5.05 9.51 1.27
C TYR A 30 -6.03 10.63 1.65
N LYS A 31 -6.38 10.69 2.93
CA LYS A 31 -7.30 11.73 3.37
C LYS A 31 -6.70 13.11 3.15
N THR A 32 -5.43 13.28 3.46
CA THR A 32 -4.75 14.56 3.23
C THR A 32 -4.81 14.96 1.76
N LEU A 33 -4.53 14.00 0.88
CA LEU A 33 -4.55 14.29 -0.54
C LEU A 33 -5.96 14.60 -1.04
N ARG A 34 -6.95 13.89 -0.52
CA ARG A 34 -8.32 14.17 -0.90
C ARG A 34 -8.74 15.55 -0.46
N ASP A 35 -8.28 15.98 0.71
CA ASP A 35 -8.61 17.31 1.18
C ASP A 35 -8.05 18.37 0.25
N ILE A 36 -6.85 18.14 -0.28
CA ILE A 36 -6.29 19.10 -1.24
C ILE A 36 -7.16 19.18 -2.48
N VAL A 37 -7.63 18.05 -2.97
CA VAL A 37 -8.44 18.03 -4.17
C VAL A 37 -9.79 18.71 -3.96
N THR A 38 -10.41 18.44 -2.81
CA THR A 38 -11.77 18.92 -2.62
C THR A 38 -11.87 20.31 -2.04
N HIS A 39 -10.80 20.79 -1.42
CA HIS A 39 -10.89 22.09 -0.81
C HIS A 39 -10.28 23.15 -1.64
N ASP A 40 -10.35 23.01 -2.89
CA ASP A 40 -9.63 23.85 -3.61
C ASP A 40 -10.09 25.19 -3.36
N SER A 41 -11.00 25.55 -3.62
CA SER A 41 -11.22 26.75 -3.63
C SER A 41 -11.77 27.29 -2.57
N SER A 42 -12.26 26.80 -2.04
CA SER A 42 -12.94 27.19 -1.15
C SER A 42 -12.48 27.90 -0.34
N ASN A 43 -12.08 27.96 -0.21
CA ASN A 43 -11.83 28.60 0.46
C ASN A 43 -11.76 28.65 1.59
N ASP A 44 -11.97 28.25 1.97
CA ASP A 44 -12.03 28.10 3.00
C ASP A 44 -11.13 28.31 3.69
N ILE A 45 -10.90 28.59 3.95
CA ILE A 45 -10.15 29.09 4.48
C ILE A 45 -9.78 28.77 5.57
N GLU A 46 -10.25 28.30 6.10
CA GLU A 46 -9.95 27.91 7.14
C GLU A 46 -8.86 27.33 7.08
N ASP A 47 -8.35 27.40 6.58
CA ASP A 47 -7.20 27.00 6.54
C ASP A 47 -6.65 26.66 7.69
N THR A 48 -7.07 26.51 8.54
CA THR A 48 -6.46 25.94 9.65
C THR A 48 -6.34 24.50 9.46
N SER A 49 -6.60 23.93 8.35
CA SER A 49 -6.48 22.52 8.19
C SER A 49 -5.02 22.11 8.30
N PRO A 50 -4.73 20.96 8.91
CA PRO A 50 -3.37 20.46 8.99
C PRO A 50 -2.74 20.27 7.62
N THR A 51 -3.55 19.95 6.63
CA THR A 51 -3.05 19.78 5.28
C THR A 51 -2.43 21.07 4.77
N PHE A 52 -3.14 22.15 4.94
CA PHE A 52 -2.63 23.43 4.49
C PHE A 52 -1.34 23.77 5.22
N LYS A 53 -1.30 23.52 6.52
CA LYS A 53 -0.15 23.83 7.29
C LYS A 53 1.07 23.04 6.86
N VAL A 54 0.87 21.76 6.62
CA VAL A 54 1.97 20.92 6.18
C VAL A 54 2.54 21.42 4.87
N MET A 55 1.68 21.84 3.97
CA MET A 55 2.16 22.31 2.69
C MET A 55 2.99 23.56 2.85
N GLU A 56 2.56 24.46 3.71
CA GLU A 56 3.34 25.64 3.93
C GLU A 56 4.70 25.33 4.48
N GLU A 57 4.75 24.47 5.47
CA GLU A 57 6.01 24.16 6.10
C GLU A 57 6.88 23.32 5.22
N GLY A 58 6.28 22.48 4.42
CA GLY A 58 7.03 21.59 3.59
C GLY A 58 7.60 22.25 2.38
N ALA A 59 7.31 23.49 2.20
CA ALA A 59 7.87 24.18 1.08
C ALA A 59 7.48 23.57 -0.24
N MET A 60 6.52 22.68 -0.26
CA MET A 60 6.05 22.12 -1.48
C MET A 60 4.58 22.25 -1.54
N THR A 61 4.07 22.84 -2.59
CA THR A 61 2.64 22.97 -2.77
C THR A 61 2.23 22.05 -3.89
N LEU A 62 1.35 21.13 -3.58
CA LEU A 62 0.84 20.23 -4.61
C LEU A 62 -0.31 20.89 -5.33
N SER A 63 -0.29 20.81 -6.64
CA SER A 63 -1.44 21.25 -7.39
C SER A 63 -2.58 20.26 -7.17
N LYS A 64 -3.77 20.69 -7.51
CA LYS A 64 -4.92 19.84 -7.39
C LYS A 64 -4.78 18.59 -8.25
N GLU A 65 -4.23 18.75 -9.45
CA GLU A 65 -4.03 17.61 -10.31
C GLU A 65 -3.01 16.65 -9.76
N GLU A 66 -1.92 17.17 -9.22
CA GLU A 66 -0.91 16.31 -8.62
C GLU A 66 -1.46 15.57 -7.43
N ALA A 67 -2.22 16.26 -6.59
CA ALA A 67 -2.81 15.62 -5.43
C ALA A 67 -3.80 14.55 -5.85
N GLY A 68 -4.56 14.80 -6.91
CA GLY A 68 -5.50 13.80 -7.40
C GLY A 68 -4.81 12.55 -7.89
N ALA A 69 -3.71 12.70 -8.61
CA ALA A 69 -2.98 11.55 -9.11
C ALA A 69 -2.38 10.75 -7.96
N LEU A 70 -1.84 11.45 -6.96
CA LEU A 70 -1.28 10.77 -5.80
C LEU A 70 -2.36 10.09 -4.98
N ALA A 71 -3.54 10.73 -4.88
CA ALA A 71 -4.64 10.12 -4.16
C ALA A 71 -5.07 8.81 -4.81
N GLN A 72 -5.10 8.77 -6.14
CA GLN A 72 -5.45 7.54 -6.83
C GLN A 72 -4.43 6.44 -6.56
N ARG A 73 -3.16 6.79 -6.53
CA ARG A 73 -2.14 5.80 -6.20
C ARG A 73 -2.31 5.28 -4.78
N GLN A 74 -2.57 6.18 -3.84
CA GLN A 74 -2.77 5.77 -2.46
C GLN A 74 -4.01 4.89 -2.33
N TYR A 75 -5.06 5.23 -3.05
CA TYR A 75 -6.26 4.43 -3.00
C TYR A 75 -5.99 3.00 -3.46
N LYS A 76 -5.25 2.88 -4.55
CA LYS A 76 -4.91 1.55 -5.05
C LYS A 76 -4.01 0.80 -4.07
N PHE A 77 -3.07 1.51 -3.47
CA PHE A 77 -2.20 0.91 -2.47
C PHE A 77 -3.01 0.41 -1.27
N ILE A 78 -3.98 1.21 -0.83
CA ILE A 78 -4.86 0.80 0.26
C ILE A 78 -5.62 -0.47 -0.12
N GLN A 79 -6.17 -0.51 -1.32
CA GLN A 79 -6.87 -1.70 -1.76
C GLN A 79 -5.96 -2.92 -1.78
N ASN A 80 -4.74 -2.74 -2.22
CA ASN A 80 -3.78 -3.84 -2.27
C ASN A 80 -3.42 -4.32 -0.86
N LEU A 81 -3.29 -3.41 0.08
CA LEU A 81 -3.00 -3.80 1.46
C LEU A 81 -4.18 -4.53 2.08
N GLU A 82 -5.40 -4.07 1.79
CA GLU A 82 -6.58 -4.74 2.30
C GLU A 82 -6.71 -6.14 1.72
N ALA A 83 -6.40 -6.29 0.45
CA ALA A 83 -6.39 -7.61 -0.17
C ALA A 83 -5.35 -8.51 0.48
N ALA A 84 -4.21 -7.94 0.86
CA ALA A 84 -3.19 -8.71 1.53
C ALA A 84 -3.69 -9.23 2.88
N LEU A 85 -4.45 -8.41 3.60
CA LEU A 85 -5.02 -8.86 4.86
C LEU A 85 -5.98 -10.03 4.66
N ILE A 86 -6.76 -9.98 3.58
CA ILE A 86 -7.65 -11.08 3.27
C ILE A 86 -6.86 -12.35 3.00
N ARG A 87 -5.74 -12.24 2.27
CA ARG A 87 -4.92 -13.42 2.02
C ARG A 87 -4.32 -13.98 3.29
N ILE A 88 -4.00 -13.10 4.27
CA ILE A 88 -3.52 -13.60 5.55
C ILE A 88 -4.62 -14.43 6.23
N GLU A 89 -5.86 -13.95 6.18
CA GLU A 89 -6.96 -14.70 6.76
C GLU A 89 -7.14 -16.05 6.08
N ASN A 90 -6.92 -16.09 4.77
CA ASN A 90 -7.06 -17.31 4.00
C ASN A 90 -5.81 -18.17 4.01
N LYS A 91 -4.75 -17.70 4.68
CA LYS A 91 -3.49 -18.47 4.79
C LYS A 91 -2.78 -18.61 3.45
N THR A 92 -3.04 -17.71 2.52
CA THR A 92 -2.38 -17.73 1.21
C THR A 92 -1.41 -16.56 1.04
N TYR A 93 -1.27 -15.74 2.05
CA TYR A 93 -0.38 -14.58 1.97
C TYR A 93 1.06 -15.02 1.78
N GLY A 94 1.77 -14.31 0.91
CA GLY A 94 3.19 -14.58 0.71
C GLY A 94 3.48 -15.77 -0.19
N VAL A 95 2.45 -16.30 -0.84
CA VAL A 95 2.63 -17.39 -1.79
C VAL A 95 2.47 -16.82 -3.19
N CYS A 96 3.46 -17.08 -4.04
CA CYS A 96 3.43 -16.55 -5.41
C CYS A 96 2.26 -17.18 -6.16
N ARG A 97 1.38 -16.35 -6.71
CA ARG A 97 0.20 -16.85 -7.40
C ARG A 97 0.53 -17.52 -8.72
N MET A 98 1.74 -17.35 -9.21
CA MET A 98 2.12 -17.96 -10.47
C MET A 98 2.86 -19.27 -10.28
N THR A 99 3.77 -19.33 -9.30
CA THR A 99 4.61 -20.49 -9.13
C THR A 99 4.28 -21.32 -7.90
N GLY A 100 3.50 -20.79 -6.97
CA GLY A 100 3.20 -21.50 -5.74
C GLY A 100 4.34 -21.46 -4.74
N LYS A 101 5.44 -20.80 -5.07
CA LYS A 101 6.57 -20.73 -4.16
C LYS A 101 6.38 -19.58 -3.19
N LEU A 102 7.04 -19.70 -2.03
CA LEU A 102 6.97 -18.62 -1.08
C LEU A 102 7.73 -17.39 -1.59
N ILE A 103 7.12 -16.24 -1.41
CA ILE A 103 7.79 -14.98 -1.69
C ILE A 103 8.72 -14.70 -0.52
N PRO A 104 9.99 -14.35 -0.77
CA PRO A 104 10.93 -14.14 0.33
C PRO A 104 10.45 -13.04 1.28
N LYS A 105 10.75 -13.22 2.56
CA LYS A 105 10.34 -12.24 3.55
C LYS A 105 10.92 -10.86 3.25
N GLU A 106 12.12 -10.80 2.73
CA GLU A 106 12.73 -9.52 2.41
C GLU A 106 11.90 -8.75 1.41
N ARG A 107 11.40 -9.46 0.40
CA ARG A 107 10.56 -8.80 -0.59
C ARG A 107 9.23 -8.36 0.02
N LEU A 108 8.68 -9.20 0.91
CA LEU A 108 7.42 -8.85 1.55
C LEU A 108 7.56 -7.67 2.50
N ARG A 109 8.74 -7.49 3.09
CA ARG A 109 8.93 -6.31 3.92
C ARG A 109 8.97 -5.03 3.10
N LEU A 110 9.49 -5.12 1.89
CA LEU A 110 9.53 -3.96 1.02
C LEU A 110 8.23 -3.76 0.26
N VAL A 111 7.60 -4.84 -0.15
CA VAL A 111 6.36 -4.78 -0.90
C VAL A 111 5.38 -5.74 -0.23
N PRO A 112 4.75 -5.32 0.85
CA PRO A 112 3.91 -6.24 1.64
C PRO A 112 2.73 -6.82 0.88
N HIS A 113 2.30 -6.16 -0.18
CA HIS A 113 1.17 -6.66 -0.96
C HIS A 113 1.62 -7.45 -2.19
N ALA A 114 2.89 -7.85 -2.25
CA ALA A 114 3.38 -8.61 -3.40
C ALA A 114 2.66 -9.95 -3.52
N THR A 115 2.35 -10.32 -4.73
CA THR A 115 1.72 -11.61 -5.02
C THR A 115 2.58 -12.45 -5.95
N LEU A 116 3.76 -11.96 -6.33
CA LEU A 116 4.64 -12.66 -7.23
C LEU A 116 6.06 -12.60 -6.70
N THR A 117 6.82 -13.66 -6.92
CA THR A 117 8.26 -13.57 -6.70
C THR A 117 8.86 -12.67 -7.77
N VAL A 118 10.09 -12.23 -7.54
CA VAL A 118 10.77 -11.40 -8.52
C VAL A 118 10.89 -12.15 -9.85
N GLU A 119 11.23 -13.42 -9.77
CA GLU A 119 11.38 -14.22 -10.98
C GLU A 119 10.08 -14.33 -11.76
N ALA A 120 8.97 -14.55 -11.04
CA ALA A 120 7.68 -14.65 -11.70
C ALA A 120 7.27 -13.34 -12.34
N LYS A 121 7.56 -12.23 -11.65
CA LYS A 121 7.23 -10.93 -12.19
C LYS A 121 8.01 -10.64 -13.46
N GLU A 122 9.28 -11.01 -13.46
CA GLU A 122 10.08 -10.81 -14.64
C GLU A 122 9.60 -11.64 -15.82
N MET A 123 9.18 -12.87 -15.54
CA MET A 123 8.64 -13.70 -16.60
C MET A 123 7.38 -13.10 -17.19
N MET A 124 6.50 -12.56 -16.35
CA MET A 124 5.29 -11.95 -16.86
C MET A 124 5.59 -10.72 -17.69
N ASN A 125 6.56 -9.94 -17.27
CA ASN A 125 6.93 -8.76 -18.04
C ASN A 125 7.53 -9.11 -19.39
N LYS A 126 8.26 -10.23 -19.45
CA LYS A 126 8.85 -10.63 -20.71
C LYS A 126 7.81 -11.07 -21.73
N ASN A 127 6.68 -11.55 -21.25
CA ASN A 127 5.66 -12.05 -22.14
C ASN A 127 4.68 -10.99 -22.59
N LYS A 128 4.95 -9.74 -22.32
CA LYS A 128 4.08 -8.67 -22.78
C LYS A 128 4.44 -8.18 -24.14
#